data_412b07ce47938fef4b882f8538b00228
#
_entry.id   412b07ce47938fef4b882f8538b00228
#
_cell.length_a   1.000
_cell.length_b   1.000
_cell.length_c   1.000
_cell.angle_alpha   90.00
_cell.angle_beta   90.00
_cell.angle_gamma   90.00
#
_symmetry.space_group_name_H-M   'P 1'
#
loop_
_entity.id
_entity.type
_entity.pdbx_description
1 polymer ?
#
loop_
_entity_poly.entity_id
_entity_poly.type
_entity_poly.pdbx_seq_one_letter_code
_entity_poly.pdbx_strand_id
1 'polypeptide(L)'
;VIASQPVRVAALYHFTRFEDPSALKPGLLDLCEREGVRGTLLLAQEGINGTIAGNEAAIDTVLAHIRSLSGCEALEAKFSPAGTMPFYRMKVRVKREIVTMGQPDLDPVRYVGTYVDPHDWNALIADPDTILIDTRNDYEVAIGTFDGAIDPQTSSFREFPEWFRARRAEFEAEGRTPRIAMFCTGGIRCEKSTAFVRAEGIEEVYHLRGGILKYLEEVPERDSRWHGECFVFDERVSVGHGLEPGTHSLCRACRRPLSEADLAHEHYEEGVSCHRCHDERDDEQRARYRERHRQTKLAEKRGEDHIGRKEEHG
;
A
#
# COMPACT_ATOMS: atom_id res chain seq x y z
N VAL A 1 20.75 -20.12 23.20
CA VAL A 1 20.13 -19.03 22.40
C VAL A 1 19.65 -19.70 21.14
N ILE A 2 18.35 -19.98 21.05
CA ILE A 2 17.71 -20.46 19.81
C ILE A 2 17.69 -19.24 18.89
N ALA A 3 18.50 -19.26 17.84
CA ALA A 3 18.47 -18.23 16.81
C ALA A 3 17.03 -18.15 16.25
N SER A 4 16.37 -17.03 16.45
CA SER A 4 15.06 -16.80 15.84
C SER A 4 15.23 -16.93 14.33
N GLN A 5 14.46 -17.82 13.68
CA GLN A 5 14.50 -17.94 12.24
C GLN A 5 14.11 -16.58 11.62
N PRO A 6 14.83 -16.16 10.57
CA PRO A 6 14.50 -14.89 9.92
C PRO A 6 13.06 -14.90 9.43
N VAL A 7 12.33 -13.81 9.71
CA VAL A 7 10.95 -13.64 9.26
C VAL A 7 10.97 -13.10 7.85
N ARG A 8 10.30 -13.79 6.92
CA ARG A 8 10.05 -13.31 5.56
C ARG A 8 8.68 -12.62 5.50
N VAL A 9 8.65 -11.41 5.00
CA VAL A 9 7.42 -10.68 4.69
C VAL A 9 7.15 -10.80 3.19
N ALA A 10 5.92 -11.13 2.83
CA ALA A 10 5.45 -11.18 1.44
C ALA A 10 4.29 -10.21 1.26
N ALA A 11 4.49 -9.19 0.43
CA ALA A 11 3.45 -8.31 -0.08
C ALA A 11 3.00 -8.83 -1.44
N LEU A 12 1.70 -9.03 -1.60
CA LEU A 12 1.13 -9.64 -2.80
C LEU A 12 -0.17 -8.95 -3.20
N TYR A 13 -0.43 -8.93 -4.49
CA TYR A 13 -1.76 -8.68 -5.02
C TYR A 13 -1.89 -9.36 -6.39
N HIS A 14 -3.13 -9.69 -6.75
CA HIS A 14 -3.44 -10.19 -8.07
C HIS A 14 -4.90 -9.89 -8.42
N PHE A 15 -5.11 -9.24 -9.56
CA PHE A 15 -6.44 -9.06 -10.11
C PHE A 15 -6.82 -10.31 -10.90
N THR A 16 -7.93 -10.92 -10.51
CA THR A 16 -8.56 -12.07 -11.16
C THR A 16 -10.05 -12.07 -10.81
N ARG A 17 -10.82 -12.96 -11.40
CA ARG A 17 -12.24 -13.05 -11.08
C ARG A 17 -12.53 -14.26 -10.20
N PHE A 18 -12.83 -14.02 -8.94
CA PHE A 18 -13.35 -15.05 -8.02
C PHE A 18 -14.87 -15.07 -8.06
N GLU A 19 -15.47 -16.25 -8.28
CA GLU A 19 -16.93 -16.42 -8.23
C GLU A 19 -17.46 -16.22 -6.80
N ASP A 20 -16.83 -16.84 -5.83
CA ASP A 20 -17.19 -16.72 -4.39
C ASP A 20 -15.94 -16.53 -3.53
N PRO A 21 -15.50 -15.29 -3.31
CA PRO A 21 -14.38 -15.02 -2.41
C PRO A 21 -14.65 -15.39 -0.95
N SER A 22 -15.94 -15.54 -0.55
CA SER A 22 -16.29 -15.94 0.82
C SER A 22 -16.00 -17.42 1.05
N ALA A 23 -16.16 -18.26 0.04
CA ALA A 23 -15.83 -19.68 0.12
C ALA A 23 -14.32 -19.94 0.27
N LEU A 24 -13.47 -19.06 -0.25
CA LEU A 24 -12.00 -19.18 -0.15
C LEU A 24 -11.47 -18.84 1.25
N LYS A 25 -12.19 -17.99 1.99
CA LYS A 25 -11.72 -17.44 3.26
C LYS A 25 -11.41 -18.49 4.33
N PRO A 26 -12.28 -19.49 4.64
CA PRO A 26 -12.03 -20.44 5.73
C PRO A 26 -10.75 -21.25 5.50
N GLY A 27 -10.60 -21.86 4.31
CA GLY A 27 -9.46 -22.69 3.98
C GLY A 27 -8.13 -21.90 3.98
N LEU A 28 -8.14 -20.68 3.45
CA LEU A 28 -6.95 -19.82 3.44
C LEU A 28 -6.55 -19.36 4.85
N LEU A 29 -7.54 -19.03 5.70
CA LEU A 29 -7.27 -18.65 7.10
C LEU A 29 -6.70 -19.83 7.90
N ASP A 30 -7.31 -21.01 7.78
CA ASP A 30 -6.86 -22.23 8.45
C ASP A 30 -5.44 -22.61 8.03
N LEU A 31 -5.15 -22.58 6.73
CA LEU A 31 -3.79 -22.81 6.24
C LEU A 31 -2.79 -21.84 6.86
N CYS A 32 -3.06 -20.54 6.82
CA CYS A 32 -2.16 -19.53 7.37
C CYS A 32 -1.95 -19.72 8.89
N GLU A 33 -3.01 -20.00 9.65
CA GLU A 33 -2.92 -20.23 11.10
C GLU A 33 -2.11 -21.50 11.42
N ARG A 34 -2.31 -22.60 10.68
CA ARG A 34 -1.56 -23.85 10.84
C ARG A 34 -0.08 -23.70 10.53
N GLU A 35 0.26 -22.94 9.49
CA GLU A 35 1.65 -22.66 9.11
C GLU A 35 2.31 -21.54 9.98
N GLY A 36 1.58 -20.95 10.94
CA GLY A 36 2.09 -19.87 11.79
C GLY A 36 2.26 -18.54 11.05
N VAL A 37 1.66 -18.38 9.87
CA VAL A 37 1.71 -17.15 9.08
C VAL A 37 0.76 -16.12 9.67
N ARG A 38 1.23 -14.86 9.77
CA ARG A 38 0.44 -13.73 10.25
C ARG A 38 0.38 -12.62 9.19
N GLY A 39 -0.64 -11.76 9.28
CA GLY A 39 -0.80 -10.66 8.34
C GLY A 39 -2.25 -10.37 8.00
N THR A 40 -2.47 -9.76 6.83
CA THR A 40 -3.82 -9.49 6.34
C THR A 40 -3.90 -9.85 4.87
N LEU A 41 -4.89 -10.65 4.50
CA LEU A 41 -5.28 -10.90 3.12
C LEU A 41 -6.71 -10.38 2.90
N LEU A 42 -6.90 -9.64 1.83
CA LEU A 42 -8.18 -9.15 1.34
C LEU A 42 -8.59 -9.97 0.14
N LEU A 43 -9.80 -10.48 0.14
CA LEU A 43 -10.43 -11.18 -0.97
C LEU A 43 -11.62 -10.36 -1.46
N ALA A 44 -11.76 -10.23 -2.77
CA ALA A 44 -12.93 -9.65 -3.43
C ALA A 44 -13.22 -10.40 -4.72
N GLN A 45 -14.34 -10.13 -5.37
CA GLN A 45 -14.60 -10.69 -6.70
C GLN A 45 -13.54 -10.31 -7.72
N GLU A 46 -12.87 -9.17 -7.54
CA GLU A 46 -11.81 -8.67 -8.41
C GLU A 46 -10.41 -9.24 -8.10
N GLY A 47 -10.24 -10.09 -7.06
CA GLY A 47 -8.95 -10.73 -6.77
C GLY A 47 -8.55 -10.80 -5.30
N ILE A 48 -7.23 -10.79 -5.08
CA ILE A 48 -6.59 -10.90 -3.77
C ILE A 48 -5.54 -9.80 -3.57
N ASN A 49 -5.41 -9.28 -2.34
CA ASN A 49 -4.37 -8.31 -1.95
C ASN A 49 -4.01 -8.50 -0.48
N GLY A 50 -2.75 -8.31 -0.13
CA GLY A 50 -2.35 -8.27 1.27
C GLY A 50 -0.86 -8.35 1.52
N THR A 51 -0.54 -8.41 2.80
CA THR A 51 0.82 -8.64 3.29
C THR A 51 0.77 -9.69 4.39
N ILE A 52 1.63 -10.69 4.27
CA ILE A 52 1.78 -11.80 5.22
C ILE A 52 3.23 -11.96 5.62
N ALA A 53 3.47 -12.54 6.80
CA ALA A 53 4.81 -12.81 7.31
C ALA A 53 4.86 -14.16 8.05
N GLY A 54 5.97 -14.83 7.92
CA GLY A 54 6.24 -16.14 8.51
C GLY A 54 7.67 -16.58 8.24
N ASN A 55 7.99 -17.81 8.58
CA ASN A 55 9.24 -18.41 8.10
C ASN A 55 9.13 -18.65 6.57
N GLU A 56 10.26 -18.83 5.93
CA GLU A 56 10.34 -18.95 4.47
C GLU A 56 9.45 -20.08 3.91
N ALA A 57 9.54 -21.27 4.48
CA ALA A 57 8.79 -22.45 4.05
C ALA A 57 7.27 -22.26 4.21
N ALA A 58 6.84 -21.62 5.30
CA ALA A 58 5.43 -21.32 5.56
C ALA A 58 4.88 -20.31 4.54
N ILE A 59 5.65 -19.27 4.23
CA ILE A 59 5.28 -18.28 3.18
C ILE A 59 5.17 -18.96 1.83
N ASP A 60 6.14 -19.81 1.45
CA ASP A 60 6.13 -20.53 0.18
C ASP A 60 4.93 -21.48 0.09
N THR A 61 4.57 -22.16 1.18
CA THR A 61 3.37 -23.02 1.26
C THR A 61 2.08 -22.23 1.02
N VAL A 62 1.93 -21.08 1.68
CA VAL A 62 0.74 -20.23 1.52
C VAL A 62 0.68 -19.64 0.10
N LEU A 63 1.80 -19.18 -0.46
CA LEU A 63 1.85 -18.66 -1.82
C LEU A 63 1.55 -19.73 -2.86
N ALA A 64 2.06 -20.96 -2.67
CA ALA A 64 1.73 -22.10 -3.55
C ALA A 64 0.23 -22.40 -3.53
N HIS A 65 -0.41 -22.38 -2.37
CA HIS A 65 -1.85 -22.53 -2.26
C HIS A 65 -2.60 -21.39 -2.97
N ILE A 66 -2.21 -20.13 -2.78
CA ILE A 66 -2.85 -19.00 -3.46
C ILE A 66 -2.68 -19.15 -4.98
N ARG A 67 -1.51 -19.54 -5.48
CA ARG A 67 -1.26 -19.76 -6.91
C ARG A 67 -2.03 -20.94 -7.49
N SER A 68 -2.47 -21.88 -6.67
CA SER A 68 -3.35 -22.97 -7.11
C SER A 68 -4.82 -22.58 -7.28
N LEU A 69 -5.21 -21.38 -6.81
CA LEU A 69 -6.54 -20.83 -7.05
C LEU A 69 -6.67 -20.41 -8.52
N SER A 70 -7.82 -20.70 -9.11
CA SER A 70 -8.10 -20.39 -10.52
C SER A 70 -7.86 -18.91 -10.82
N GLY A 71 -7.01 -18.62 -11.80
CA GLY A 71 -6.62 -17.29 -12.24
C GLY A 71 -5.56 -16.61 -11.37
N CYS A 72 -4.97 -17.31 -10.38
CA CYS A 72 -3.88 -16.81 -9.55
C CYS A 72 -2.52 -17.42 -9.91
N GLU A 73 -2.40 -18.20 -10.96
CA GLU A 73 -1.18 -18.93 -11.35
C GLU A 73 0.02 -18.01 -11.55
N ALA A 74 -0.22 -16.77 -12.04
CA ALA A 74 0.79 -15.76 -12.29
C ALA A 74 1.00 -14.77 -11.12
N LEU A 75 0.43 -15.06 -9.94
CA LEU A 75 0.57 -14.17 -8.79
C LEU A 75 2.03 -13.98 -8.41
N GLU A 76 2.46 -12.73 -8.42
CA GLU A 76 3.78 -12.31 -7.94
C GLU A 76 3.71 -11.83 -6.49
N ALA A 77 4.76 -12.07 -5.73
CA ALA A 77 4.93 -11.56 -4.38
C ALA A 77 6.27 -10.83 -4.26
N LYS A 78 6.25 -9.70 -3.57
CA LYS A 78 7.47 -8.94 -3.22
C LYS A 78 7.90 -9.33 -1.83
N PHE A 79 9.17 -9.71 -1.69
CA PHE A 79 9.72 -10.19 -0.43
C PHE A 79 10.58 -9.14 0.25
N SER A 80 10.52 -9.09 1.57
CA SER A 80 11.45 -8.33 2.38
C SER A 80 11.73 -9.06 3.69
N PRO A 81 12.93 -8.93 4.26
CA PRO A 81 13.24 -9.50 5.57
C PRO A 81 12.65 -8.64 6.70
N ALA A 82 12.32 -9.27 7.82
CA ALA A 82 12.00 -8.58 9.06
C ALA A 82 12.78 -9.24 10.23
N GLY A 83 13.30 -8.42 11.13
CA GLY A 83 14.00 -8.90 12.32
C GLY A 83 13.10 -9.58 13.34
N THR A 84 11.81 -9.20 13.36
CA THR A 84 10.77 -9.75 14.23
C THR A 84 9.45 -9.87 13.46
N MET A 85 8.52 -10.67 13.99
CA MET A 85 7.19 -10.82 13.39
C MET A 85 6.43 -9.49 13.39
N PRO A 86 6.15 -8.88 12.20
CA PRO A 86 5.56 -7.54 12.10
C PRO A 86 4.04 -7.53 12.28
N PHE A 87 3.42 -8.68 12.51
CA PHE A 87 1.97 -8.81 12.64
C PHE A 87 1.58 -9.58 13.89
N TYR A 88 0.56 -9.10 14.59
CA TYR A 88 0.05 -9.76 15.80
C TYR A 88 -0.78 -11.01 15.52
N ARG A 89 -1.54 -11.02 14.42
CA ARG A 89 -2.45 -12.11 14.06
C ARG A 89 -2.69 -12.21 12.56
N MET A 90 -3.23 -13.35 12.11
CA MET A 90 -3.73 -13.50 10.75
C MET A 90 -5.14 -12.92 10.61
N LYS A 91 -5.44 -12.30 9.47
CA LYS A 91 -6.76 -11.83 9.08
C LYS A 91 -6.99 -12.13 7.60
N VAL A 92 -8.06 -12.84 7.28
CA VAL A 92 -8.58 -12.94 5.91
C VAL A 92 -9.93 -12.25 5.88
N ARG A 93 -10.07 -11.22 5.05
CA ARG A 93 -11.26 -10.39 4.97
C ARG A 93 -11.83 -10.38 3.57
N VAL A 94 -13.13 -10.62 3.46
CA VAL A 94 -13.86 -10.40 2.21
C VAL A 94 -14.26 -8.92 2.14
N LYS A 95 -14.02 -8.31 1.00
CA LYS A 95 -14.29 -6.92 0.69
C LYS A 95 -15.02 -6.82 -0.65
N ARG A 96 -15.55 -5.64 -0.99
CA ARG A 96 -16.08 -5.37 -2.33
C ARG A 96 -14.98 -5.18 -3.35
N GLU A 97 -13.85 -4.61 -2.92
CA GLU A 97 -12.67 -4.29 -3.73
C GLU A 97 -11.41 -4.65 -2.96
N ILE A 98 -10.38 -5.18 -3.65
CA ILE A 98 -9.07 -5.46 -3.03
C ILE A 98 -8.23 -4.20 -2.85
N VAL A 99 -8.51 -3.16 -3.62
CA VAL A 99 -8.05 -1.79 -3.42
C VAL A 99 -9.24 -0.86 -3.65
N THR A 100 -9.62 -0.10 -2.62
CA THR A 100 -10.92 0.57 -2.63
C THR A 100 -10.85 1.90 -3.39
N MET A 101 -11.44 1.94 -4.59
CA MET A 101 -11.62 3.14 -5.40
C MET A 101 -13.10 3.58 -5.47
N GLY A 102 -14.03 2.74 -5.02
CA GLY A 102 -15.47 3.00 -5.13
C GLY A 102 -16.04 2.67 -6.51
N GLN A 103 -15.34 1.83 -7.28
CA GLN A 103 -15.72 1.39 -8.63
C GLN A 103 -15.68 -0.15 -8.69
N PRO A 104 -16.60 -0.85 -8.00
CA PRO A 104 -16.54 -2.31 -7.86
C PRO A 104 -16.84 -3.06 -9.17
N ASP A 105 -17.49 -2.41 -10.14
CA ASP A 105 -17.86 -2.98 -11.44
C ASP A 105 -16.77 -2.81 -12.51
N LEU A 106 -15.69 -2.10 -12.17
CA LEU A 106 -14.53 -1.94 -13.05
C LEU A 106 -13.77 -3.26 -13.17
N ASP A 107 -13.40 -3.62 -14.39
CA ASP A 107 -12.60 -4.83 -14.67
C ASP A 107 -11.15 -4.46 -15.03
N PRO A 108 -10.23 -4.41 -14.03
CA PRO A 108 -8.83 -4.09 -14.28
C PRO A 108 -8.13 -5.13 -15.16
N VAL A 109 -8.55 -6.40 -15.10
CA VAL A 109 -7.95 -7.47 -15.90
C VAL A 109 -8.12 -7.22 -17.41
N ARG A 110 -9.28 -6.66 -17.78
CA ARG A 110 -9.61 -6.42 -19.20
C ARG A 110 -9.11 -5.07 -19.71
N TYR A 111 -9.10 -4.05 -18.87
CA TYR A 111 -8.93 -2.66 -19.31
C TYR A 111 -7.68 -1.97 -18.73
N VAL A 112 -6.77 -2.71 -18.12
CA VAL A 112 -5.53 -2.13 -17.57
C VAL A 112 -4.76 -1.32 -18.64
N GLY A 113 -4.09 -0.25 -18.21
CA GLY A 113 -3.20 0.55 -19.04
C GLY A 113 -1.92 -0.19 -19.43
N THR A 114 -1.12 0.42 -20.28
CA THR A 114 0.15 -0.14 -20.72
C THR A 114 1.18 -0.09 -19.59
N TYR A 115 1.78 -1.24 -19.26
CA TYR A 115 2.90 -1.31 -18.31
C TYR A 115 4.17 -0.74 -18.92
N VAL A 116 4.86 0.11 -18.17
CA VAL A 116 6.17 0.66 -18.54
C VAL A 116 7.19 0.23 -17.50
N ASP A 117 8.27 -0.38 -17.95
CA ASP A 117 9.33 -0.84 -17.06
C ASP A 117 10.12 0.35 -16.45
N PRO A 118 10.72 0.20 -15.25
CA PRO A 118 11.45 1.27 -14.58
C PRO A 118 12.51 1.94 -15.43
N HIS A 119 13.22 1.19 -16.27
CA HIS A 119 14.28 1.72 -17.16
C HIS A 119 13.76 2.61 -18.28
N ASP A 120 12.51 2.39 -18.73
CA ASP A 120 11.87 3.18 -19.79
C ASP A 120 11.01 4.33 -19.22
N TRP A 121 10.75 4.30 -17.91
CA TRP A 121 9.88 5.25 -17.24
C TRP A 121 10.33 6.70 -17.37
N ASN A 122 11.63 6.97 -17.18
CA ASN A 122 12.18 8.30 -17.27
C ASN A 122 11.98 8.94 -18.65
N ALA A 123 12.08 8.17 -19.73
CA ALA A 123 11.86 8.66 -21.09
C ALA A 123 10.39 9.04 -21.30
N LEU A 124 9.46 8.23 -20.80
CA LEU A 124 8.01 8.52 -20.89
C LEU A 124 7.64 9.80 -20.15
N ILE A 125 8.08 9.96 -18.89
CA ILE A 125 7.70 11.10 -18.05
C ILE A 125 8.46 12.40 -18.40
N ALA A 126 9.52 12.30 -19.22
CA ALA A 126 10.22 13.46 -19.75
C ALA A 126 9.54 14.08 -20.97
N ASP A 127 8.64 13.34 -21.61
CA ASP A 127 7.89 13.81 -22.77
C ASP A 127 6.89 14.88 -22.33
N PRO A 128 6.94 16.10 -22.90
CA PRO A 128 6.06 17.21 -22.51
C PRO A 128 4.58 16.95 -22.80
N ASP A 129 4.25 15.99 -23.68
CA ASP A 129 2.88 15.60 -24.00
C ASP A 129 2.34 14.57 -23.00
N THR A 130 3.19 14.07 -22.07
CA THR A 130 2.81 13.13 -21.03
C THR A 130 2.41 13.85 -19.75
N ILE A 131 1.19 13.59 -19.28
CA ILE A 131 0.71 14.04 -17.98
C ILE A 131 1.00 12.94 -16.97
N LEU A 132 1.83 13.26 -15.99
CA LEU A 132 2.20 12.35 -14.91
C LEU A 132 1.32 12.56 -13.69
N ILE A 133 0.69 11.50 -13.18
CA ILE A 133 -0.24 11.55 -12.04
C ILE A 133 0.22 10.60 -10.94
N ASP A 134 0.39 11.12 -9.74
CA ASP A 134 0.59 10.31 -8.53
C ASP A 134 -0.78 9.85 -7.99
N THR A 135 -1.05 8.55 -7.99
CA THR A 135 -2.34 7.99 -7.54
C THR A 135 -2.36 7.66 -6.05
N ARG A 136 -1.37 8.14 -5.31
CA ARG A 136 -1.28 7.94 -3.85
C ARG A 136 -2.07 9.00 -3.10
N ASN A 137 -2.19 8.79 -1.80
CA ASN A 137 -2.80 9.80 -0.93
C ASN A 137 -1.82 10.95 -0.67
N ASP A 138 -2.34 12.13 -0.34
CA ASP A 138 -1.62 13.37 -0.05
C ASP A 138 -0.44 13.19 0.91
N TYR A 139 -0.62 12.42 1.98
CA TYR A 139 0.42 12.19 2.98
C TYR A 139 1.58 11.30 2.47
N GLU A 140 1.33 10.46 1.46
CA GLU A 140 2.37 9.67 0.81
C GLU A 140 3.17 10.53 -0.18
N VAL A 141 2.47 11.42 -0.92
CA VAL A 141 3.07 12.37 -1.86
C VAL A 141 3.95 13.38 -1.13
N ALA A 142 3.51 13.83 0.05
CA ALA A 142 4.21 14.84 0.84
C ALA A 142 5.65 14.46 1.25
N ILE A 143 6.00 13.17 1.26
CA ILE A 143 7.35 12.72 1.63
C ILE A 143 8.21 12.30 0.43
N GLY A 144 7.62 12.27 -0.77
CA GLY A 144 8.36 12.01 -2.01
C GLY A 144 7.44 11.74 -3.19
N THR A 145 7.88 12.19 -4.38
CA THR A 145 7.17 11.99 -5.64
C THR A 145 8.13 12.13 -6.84
N PHE A 146 7.68 11.87 -8.05
CA PHE A 146 8.44 12.12 -9.27
C PHE A 146 8.36 13.59 -9.71
N ASP A 147 9.43 14.07 -10.36
CA ASP A 147 9.44 15.37 -11.00
C ASP A 147 8.25 15.57 -11.93
N GLY A 148 7.56 16.70 -11.77
CA GLY A 148 6.45 17.10 -12.63
C GLY A 148 5.15 16.31 -12.39
N ALA A 149 5.09 15.43 -11.39
CA ALA A 149 3.89 14.70 -11.08
C ALA A 149 2.78 15.61 -10.52
N ILE A 150 1.58 15.42 -11.01
CA ILE A 150 0.38 16.04 -10.45
C ILE A 150 -0.02 15.26 -9.20
N ASP A 151 -0.11 15.97 -8.07
CA ASP A 151 -0.73 15.47 -6.84
C ASP A 151 -2.25 15.78 -6.88
N PRO A 152 -3.11 14.76 -6.91
CA PRO A 152 -4.56 14.94 -6.80
C PRO A 152 -5.01 15.54 -5.47
N GLN A 153 -4.14 15.60 -4.47
CA GLN A 153 -4.44 16.05 -3.10
C GLN A 153 -5.60 15.28 -2.45
N THR A 154 -5.71 14.01 -2.79
CA THR A 154 -6.75 13.13 -2.25
C THR A 154 -6.29 12.52 -0.93
N SER A 155 -7.17 12.51 0.06
CA SER A 155 -6.95 11.85 1.35
C SER A 155 -7.17 10.35 1.27
N SER A 156 -7.85 9.90 0.22
CA SER A 156 -8.25 8.52 -0.03
C SER A 156 -8.33 8.24 -1.53
N PHE A 157 -7.89 7.07 -1.94
CA PHE A 157 -8.00 6.61 -3.32
C PHE A 157 -9.44 6.57 -3.87
N ARG A 158 -10.46 6.63 -3.02
CA ARG A 158 -11.86 6.75 -3.40
C ARG A 158 -12.21 8.09 -4.05
N GLU A 159 -11.43 9.12 -3.80
CA GLU A 159 -11.65 10.47 -4.33
C GLU A 159 -11.08 10.61 -5.75
N PHE A 160 -10.18 9.69 -6.16
CA PHE A 160 -9.53 9.71 -7.47
C PHE A 160 -10.52 9.78 -8.66
N PRO A 161 -11.64 9.01 -8.71
CA PRO A 161 -12.57 9.08 -9.84
C PRO A 161 -13.20 10.46 -10.03
N GLU A 162 -13.62 11.13 -8.96
CA GLU A 162 -14.21 12.46 -9.02
C GLU A 162 -13.18 13.50 -9.46
N TRP A 163 -12.00 13.47 -8.85
CA TRP A 163 -10.89 14.32 -9.24
C TRP A 163 -10.52 14.16 -10.72
N PHE A 164 -10.40 12.92 -11.19
CA PHE A 164 -10.03 12.66 -12.58
C PHE A 164 -11.09 13.16 -13.57
N ARG A 165 -12.38 12.98 -13.28
CA ARG A 165 -13.46 13.50 -14.14
C ARG A 165 -13.43 15.02 -14.24
N ALA A 166 -13.17 15.73 -13.15
CA ALA A 166 -12.97 17.18 -13.17
C ALA A 166 -11.77 17.57 -14.06
N ARG A 167 -10.65 16.88 -13.88
CA ARG A 167 -9.42 17.12 -14.66
C ARG A 167 -9.61 16.81 -16.15
N ARG A 168 -10.31 15.72 -16.46
CA ARG A 168 -10.65 15.38 -17.85
C ARG A 168 -11.46 16.48 -18.53
N ALA A 169 -12.45 17.05 -17.83
CA ALA A 169 -13.26 18.16 -18.38
C ALA A 169 -12.39 19.39 -18.73
N GLU A 170 -11.33 19.65 -17.96
CA GLU A 170 -10.36 20.71 -18.30
C GLU A 170 -9.58 20.38 -19.59
N PHE A 171 -9.11 19.14 -19.77
CA PHE A 171 -8.45 18.72 -21.02
C PHE A 171 -9.36 18.85 -22.24
N GLU A 172 -10.62 18.45 -22.10
CA GLU A 172 -11.62 18.58 -23.16
C GLU A 172 -11.87 20.06 -23.53
N ALA A 173 -11.96 20.93 -22.53
CA ALA A 173 -12.12 22.38 -22.76
C ALA A 173 -10.90 23.02 -23.46
N GLU A 174 -9.69 22.46 -23.22
CA GLU A 174 -8.45 22.87 -23.88
C GLU A 174 -8.27 22.23 -25.27
N GLY A 175 -9.18 21.33 -25.70
CA GLY A 175 -9.08 20.57 -26.95
C GLY A 175 -7.91 19.57 -26.95
N ARG A 176 -7.47 19.10 -25.80
CA ARG A 176 -6.32 18.18 -25.61
C ARG A 176 -6.79 16.75 -25.39
N THR A 177 -6.11 15.82 -26.05
CA THR A 177 -6.18 14.39 -25.73
C THR A 177 -4.82 13.98 -25.14
N PRO A 178 -4.67 14.00 -23.82
CA PRO A 178 -3.37 13.78 -23.20
C PRO A 178 -2.95 12.32 -23.22
N ARG A 179 -1.64 12.08 -23.28
CA ARG A 179 -1.01 10.84 -22.85
C ARG A 179 -0.91 10.88 -21.32
N ILE A 180 -1.40 9.84 -20.62
CA ILE A 180 -1.41 9.81 -19.16
C ILE A 180 -0.51 8.71 -18.66
N ALA A 181 0.43 9.05 -17.78
CA ALA A 181 1.28 8.13 -17.05
C ALA A 181 0.94 8.18 -15.56
N MET A 182 0.76 7.03 -14.92
CA MET A 182 0.39 6.94 -13.52
C MET A 182 1.31 6.03 -12.74
N PHE A 183 1.51 6.34 -11.46
CA PHE A 183 2.31 5.51 -10.56
C PHE A 183 1.70 5.47 -9.16
N CYS A 184 2.07 4.44 -8.40
CA CYS A 184 1.81 4.32 -6.97
C CYS A 184 2.93 3.50 -6.30
N THR A 185 2.85 3.26 -5.01
CA THR A 185 3.88 2.55 -4.24
C THR A 185 4.26 1.20 -4.85
N GLY A 186 3.29 0.31 -5.08
CA GLY A 186 3.55 -1.07 -5.51
C GLY A 186 2.87 -1.52 -6.80
N GLY A 187 2.07 -0.66 -7.45
CA GLY A 187 1.40 -0.96 -8.73
C GLY A 187 -0.11 -1.20 -8.63
N ILE A 188 -0.63 -1.72 -7.53
CA ILE A 188 -2.04 -2.15 -7.41
C ILE A 188 -3.06 -1.03 -7.70
N ARG A 189 -2.83 0.19 -7.17
CA ARG A 189 -3.74 1.31 -7.44
C ARG A 189 -3.74 1.68 -8.92
N CYS A 190 -2.56 1.61 -9.57
CA CYS A 190 -2.41 1.96 -10.97
C CYS A 190 -3.14 1.01 -11.90
N GLU A 191 -3.16 -0.28 -11.64
CA GLU A 191 -3.94 -1.21 -12.46
C GLU A 191 -5.42 -0.81 -12.50
N LYS A 192 -5.95 -0.41 -11.35
CA LYS A 192 -7.35 0.01 -11.24
C LYS A 192 -7.59 1.43 -11.78
N SER A 193 -6.72 2.39 -11.46
CA SER A 193 -6.88 3.76 -11.95
C SER A 193 -6.67 3.87 -13.46
N THR A 194 -5.74 3.12 -14.06
CA THR A 194 -5.56 3.12 -15.52
C THR A 194 -6.76 2.51 -16.23
N ALA A 195 -7.31 1.42 -15.70
CA ALA A 195 -8.54 0.83 -16.24
C ALA A 195 -9.72 1.82 -16.18
N PHE A 196 -9.84 2.56 -15.07
CA PHE A 196 -10.83 3.60 -14.91
C PHE A 196 -10.65 4.73 -15.92
N VAL A 197 -9.44 5.27 -16.06
CA VAL A 197 -9.11 6.37 -16.97
C VAL A 197 -9.37 5.96 -18.43
N ARG A 198 -9.09 4.70 -18.80
CA ARG A 198 -9.44 4.16 -20.13
C ARG A 198 -10.96 4.06 -20.31
N ALA A 199 -11.70 3.64 -19.30
CA ALA A 199 -13.16 3.61 -19.33
C ALA A 199 -13.77 5.00 -19.46
N GLU A 200 -13.09 6.04 -18.96
CA GLU A 200 -13.44 7.45 -19.15
C GLU A 200 -13.06 8.00 -20.54
N GLY A 201 -12.50 7.18 -21.45
CA GLY A 201 -12.27 7.52 -22.86
C GLY A 201 -10.86 8.00 -23.21
N ILE A 202 -9.88 7.88 -22.31
CA ILE A 202 -8.48 8.16 -22.63
C ILE A 202 -7.82 6.87 -23.17
N GLU A 203 -7.22 6.94 -24.36
CA GLU A 203 -6.64 5.77 -25.02
C GLU A 203 -5.18 5.52 -24.59
N GLU A 204 -4.36 6.58 -24.55
CA GLU A 204 -2.94 6.50 -24.21
C GLU A 204 -2.73 6.58 -22.69
N VAL A 205 -2.86 5.44 -22.03
CA VAL A 205 -2.74 5.34 -20.57
C VAL A 205 -1.66 4.33 -20.18
N TYR A 206 -0.70 4.79 -19.40
CA TYR A 206 0.50 4.07 -19.01
C TYR A 206 0.63 4.02 -17.48
N HIS A 207 1.32 3.01 -16.98
CA HIS A 207 1.68 2.96 -15.57
C HIS A 207 2.99 2.23 -15.30
N LEU A 208 3.65 2.65 -14.22
CA LEU A 208 4.94 2.13 -13.79
C LEU A 208 4.79 0.68 -13.29
N ARG A 209 5.42 -0.26 -14.00
CA ARG A 209 5.44 -1.69 -13.63
C ARG A 209 6.10 -1.87 -12.28
N GLY A 210 5.40 -2.51 -11.35
CA GLY A 210 5.88 -2.75 -10.00
C GLY A 210 5.92 -1.50 -9.10
N GLY A 211 5.50 -0.33 -9.61
CA GLY A 211 5.40 0.91 -8.87
C GLY A 211 6.75 1.52 -8.47
N ILE A 212 6.69 2.51 -7.58
CA ILE A 212 7.86 3.24 -7.06
C ILE A 212 8.89 2.30 -6.46
N LEU A 213 8.45 1.26 -5.73
CA LEU A 213 9.39 0.33 -5.09
C LEU A 213 10.30 -0.35 -6.09
N LYS A 214 9.75 -0.84 -7.22
CA LYS A 214 10.55 -1.46 -8.26
C LYS A 214 11.47 -0.44 -8.95
N TYR A 215 11.01 0.78 -9.15
CA TYR A 215 11.83 1.86 -9.70
C TYR A 215 13.02 2.19 -8.80
N LEU A 216 12.80 2.35 -7.48
CA LEU A 216 13.87 2.62 -6.52
C LEU A 216 14.87 1.46 -6.35
N GLU A 217 14.45 0.23 -6.66
CA GLU A 217 15.32 -0.95 -6.65
C GLU A 217 16.18 -1.05 -7.92
N GLU A 218 15.62 -0.74 -9.10
CA GLU A 218 16.26 -1.00 -10.39
C GLU A 218 16.97 0.22 -11.01
N VAL A 219 16.45 1.44 -10.76
CA VAL A 219 17.01 2.65 -11.35
C VAL A 219 18.06 3.26 -10.41
N PRO A 220 19.31 3.43 -10.86
CA PRO A 220 20.35 4.05 -10.05
C PRO A 220 19.95 5.47 -9.61
N GLU A 221 20.32 5.87 -8.39
CA GLU A 221 19.97 7.17 -7.82
C GLU A 221 20.40 8.36 -8.71
N ARG A 222 21.58 8.27 -9.34
CA ARG A 222 22.10 9.32 -10.27
C ARG A 222 21.21 9.52 -11.50
N ASP A 223 20.44 8.52 -11.90
CA ASP A 223 19.58 8.54 -13.07
C ASP A 223 18.10 8.72 -12.70
N SER A 224 17.83 8.82 -11.39
CA SER A 224 16.49 8.88 -10.83
C SER A 224 15.83 10.25 -11.02
N ARG A 225 14.53 10.22 -11.31
CA ARG A 225 13.66 11.40 -11.28
C ARG A 225 12.72 11.41 -10.05
N TRP A 226 12.96 10.47 -9.13
CA TRP A 226 12.28 10.41 -7.84
C TRP A 226 12.94 11.33 -6.83
N HIS A 227 12.14 12.08 -6.06
CA HIS A 227 12.59 12.92 -4.96
C HIS A 227 11.98 12.48 -3.65
N GLY A 228 12.77 12.52 -2.58
CA GLY A 228 12.34 12.16 -1.24
C GLY A 228 12.25 10.65 -1.01
N GLU A 229 11.37 10.24 -0.11
CA GLU A 229 11.20 8.85 0.32
C GLU A 229 9.84 8.29 -0.12
N CYS A 230 9.77 6.99 -0.35
CA CYS A 230 8.52 6.31 -0.67
C CYS A 230 7.87 5.77 0.59
N PHE A 231 6.65 6.20 0.92
CA PHE A 231 5.87 5.64 2.02
C PHE A 231 5.56 4.16 1.78
N VAL A 232 5.80 3.35 2.80
CA VAL A 232 5.45 1.93 2.83
C VAL A 232 4.55 1.60 4.02
N PHE A 233 3.69 0.58 3.86
CA PHE A 233 2.67 0.23 4.87
C PHE A 233 3.16 -0.81 5.88
N ASP A 234 4.46 -0.78 6.22
CA ASP A 234 5.09 -1.63 7.22
C ASP A 234 5.86 -0.81 8.25
N GLU A 235 6.57 -1.46 9.17
CA GLU A 235 7.29 -0.79 10.26
C GLU A 235 8.48 0.06 9.81
N ARG A 236 8.91 -0.03 8.55
CA ARG A 236 9.94 0.86 7.98
C ARG A 236 9.43 2.28 7.74
N VAL A 237 8.11 2.43 7.59
CA VAL A 237 7.39 3.68 7.30
C VAL A 237 7.72 4.27 5.94
N SER A 238 8.99 4.37 5.57
CA SER A 238 9.46 4.89 4.28
C SER A 238 10.75 4.21 3.84
N VAL A 239 11.00 4.25 2.54
CA VAL A 239 12.23 3.73 1.93
C VAL A 239 12.75 4.69 0.87
N GLY A 240 14.08 4.71 0.69
CA GLY A 240 14.78 5.41 -0.38
C GLY A 240 15.26 4.48 -1.49
N HIS A 241 16.25 4.94 -2.26
CA HIS A 241 16.92 4.13 -3.30
C HIS A 241 17.54 2.87 -2.72
N GLY A 242 17.53 1.78 -3.50
CA GLY A 242 17.95 0.46 -3.05
C GLY A 242 17.02 -0.14 -1.99
N LEU A 243 15.86 0.44 -1.76
CA LEU A 243 14.88 0.08 -0.72
C LEU A 243 15.46 0.19 0.70
N GLU A 244 16.51 1.01 0.89
CA GLU A 244 17.05 1.30 2.21
C GLU A 244 16.00 2.00 3.08
N PRO A 245 15.95 1.70 4.39
CA PRO A 245 15.03 2.37 5.32
C PRO A 245 15.19 3.88 5.27
N GLY A 246 14.07 4.59 5.17
CA GLY A 246 14.03 6.04 5.23
C GLY A 246 14.14 6.60 6.64
N THR A 247 13.94 7.90 6.75
CA THR A 247 14.12 8.67 8.00
C THR A 247 12.80 8.95 8.74
N HIS A 248 11.67 8.71 8.08
CA HIS A 248 10.37 9.03 8.65
C HIS A 248 9.91 8.04 9.73
N SER A 249 9.24 8.59 10.73
CA SER A 249 8.53 7.84 11.77
C SER A 249 7.03 7.78 11.46
N LEU A 250 6.27 6.93 12.17
CA LEU A 250 4.83 6.80 11.98
C LEU A 250 4.06 7.43 13.13
N CYS A 251 3.15 8.34 12.84
CA CYS A 251 2.15 8.74 13.84
C CYS A 251 1.26 7.54 14.20
N ARG A 252 1.39 7.01 15.41
CA ARG A 252 0.63 5.82 15.85
C ARG A 252 -0.88 6.08 15.99
N ALA A 253 -1.30 7.35 15.93
CA ALA A 253 -2.71 7.75 15.97
C ALA A 253 -3.38 7.83 14.59
N CYS A 254 -2.81 8.61 13.65
CA CYS A 254 -3.40 8.80 12.32
C CYS A 254 -2.71 8.01 11.20
N ARG A 255 -1.56 7.41 11.47
CA ARG A 255 -0.77 6.59 10.53
C ARG A 255 -0.11 7.38 9.39
N ARG A 256 -0.02 8.69 9.51
CA ARG A 256 0.74 9.54 8.57
C ARG A 256 2.24 9.51 8.92
N PRO A 257 3.14 9.62 7.94
CA PRO A 257 4.58 9.73 8.18
C PRO A 257 4.92 11.05 8.88
N LEU A 258 5.96 11.03 9.70
CA LEU A 258 6.47 12.17 10.46
C LEU A 258 7.97 12.31 10.22
N SER A 259 8.40 13.50 9.84
CA SER A 259 9.81 13.90 9.82
C SER A 259 10.34 14.14 11.24
N GLU A 260 11.64 14.32 11.37
CA GLU A 260 12.26 14.71 12.64
C GLU A 260 11.71 16.06 13.17
N ALA A 261 11.45 17.02 12.27
CA ALA A 261 10.83 18.29 12.61
C ALA A 261 9.40 18.12 13.14
N ASP A 262 8.63 17.19 12.58
CA ASP A 262 7.27 16.89 13.04
C ASP A 262 7.26 16.28 14.44
N LEU A 263 8.29 15.49 14.80
CA LEU A 263 8.46 14.93 16.13
C LEU A 263 8.80 16.00 17.19
N ALA A 264 9.37 17.13 16.77
CA ALA A 264 9.68 18.25 17.63
C ALA A 264 8.50 19.25 17.77
N HIS A 265 7.40 19.05 17.06
CA HIS A 265 6.25 19.95 17.07
C HIS A 265 5.48 19.89 18.40
N GLU A 266 4.97 21.03 18.90
CA GLU A 266 4.25 21.14 20.16
C GLU A 266 3.01 20.23 20.29
N HIS A 267 2.35 19.91 19.17
CA HIS A 267 1.20 19.00 19.11
C HIS A 267 1.57 17.53 18.97
N TYR A 268 2.87 17.21 18.94
CA TYR A 268 3.31 15.83 18.91
C TYR A 268 3.29 15.22 20.31
N GLU A 269 2.51 14.16 20.45
CA GLU A 269 2.50 13.30 21.65
C GLU A 269 2.54 11.84 21.18
N GLU A 270 3.62 11.11 21.55
CA GLU A 270 3.83 9.73 21.10
C GLU A 270 2.62 8.84 21.37
N GLY A 271 2.15 8.16 20.33
CA GLY A 271 0.98 7.28 20.41
C GLY A 271 -0.39 7.99 20.45
N VAL A 272 -0.44 9.30 20.53
CA VAL A 272 -1.66 10.08 20.76
C VAL A 272 -1.99 11.03 19.62
N SER A 273 -1.05 11.87 19.19
CA SER A 273 -1.30 12.89 18.15
C SER A 273 -0.02 13.32 17.44
N CYS A 274 -0.17 13.93 16.28
CA CYS A 274 0.83 14.76 15.61
C CYS A 274 0.18 16.09 15.21
N HIS A 275 0.98 17.04 14.72
CA HIS A 275 0.49 18.35 14.28
C HIS A 275 -0.69 18.27 13.28
N ARG A 276 -0.73 17.22 12.43
CA ARG A 276 -1.79 17.03 11.43
C ARG A 276 -3.10 16.48 12.00
N CYS A 277 -3.04 15.64 13.04
CA CYS A 277 -4.24 15.00 13.58
C CYS A 277 -4.66 15.48 14.97
N HIS A 278 -3.93 16.42 15.54
CA HIS A 278 -4.24 16.96 16.87
C HIS A 278 -5.66 17.56 16.89
N ASP A 279 -5.98 18.42 15.93
CA ASP A 279 -7.26 19.12 15.84
C ASP A 279 -8.38 18.28 15.20
N GLU A 280 -8.03 17.16 14.53
CA GLU A 280 -9.00 16.18 14.00
C GLU A 280 -9.68 15.37 15.14
N ARG A 281 -9.23 15.51 16.39
CA ARG A 281 -9.65 14.68 17.53
C ARG A 281 -9.97 15.52 18.75
N ASP A 282 -11.05 15.17 19.42
CA ASP A 282 -11.42 15.75 20.68
C ASP A 282 -10.55 15.24 21.86
N ASP A 283 -10.70 15.88 23.02
CA ASP A 283 -9.94 15.55 24.22
C ASP A 283 -10.20 14.12 24.72
N GLU A 284 -11.43 13.64 24.57
CA GLU A 284 -11.81 12.28 24.98
C GLU A 284 -11.12 11.22 24.10
N GLN A 285 -11.05 11.47 22.80
CA GLN A 285 -10.33 10.60 21.87
C GLN A 285 -8.82 10.59 22.17
N ARG A 286 -8.22 11.76 22.42
CA ARG A 286 -6.81 11.87 22.82
C ARG A 286 -6.54 11.14 24.15
N ALA A 287 -7.43 11.25 25.13
CA ALA A 287 -7.31 10.54 26.40
C ALA A 287 -7.36 9.01 26.21
N ARG A 288 -8.25 8.51 25.33
CA ARG A 288 -8.30 7.08 24.99
C ARG A 288 -7.02 6.58 24.29
N TYR A 289 -6.43 7.39 23.40
CA TYR A 289 -5.16 7.04 22.78
C TYR A 289 -4.00 7.04 23.79
N ARG A 290 -3.97 7.99 24.72
CA ARG A 290 -2.99 8.09 25.80
C ARG A 290 -3.03 6.85 26.69
N GLU A 291 -4.23 6.41 27.07
CA GLU A 291 -4.41 5.20 27.86
C GLU A 291 -3.97 3.95 27.06
N ARG A 292 -4.36 3.82 25.79
CA ARG A 292 -3.91 2.73 24.94
C ARG A 292 -2.38 2.68 24.83
N HIS A 293 -1.74 3.83 24.60
CA HIS A 293 -0.28 3.92 24.51
C HIS A 293 0.39 3.51 25.82
N ARG A 294 -0.16 3.98 26.96
CA ARG A 294 0.31 3.58 28.30
C ARG A 294 0.24 2.07 28.51
N GLN A 295 -0.87 1.44 28.12
CA GLN A 295 -1.03 -0.01 28.23
C GLN A 295 -0.04 -0.77 27.32
N THR A 296 0.20 -0.27 26.11
CA THR A 296 1.21 -0.85 25.21
C THR A 296 2.60 -0.80 25.83
N LYS A 297 3.02 0.35 26.39
CA LYS A 297 4.33 0.50 27.06
C LYS A 297 4.46 -0.37 28.31
N LEU A 298 3.37 -0.59 29.04
CA LEU A 298 3.36 -1.50 30.20
C LEU A 298 3.51 -2.96 29.78
N ALA A 299 2.88 -3.36 28.69
CA ALA A 299 3.02 -4.73 28.15
C ALA A 299 4.44 -4.97 27.61
N GLU A 300 5.01 -4.02 26.87
CA GLU A 300 6.40 -4.07 26.40
C GLU A 300 7.39 -4.29 27.58
N LYS A 301 7.21 -3.54 28.68
CA LYS A 301 8.04 -3.69 29.89
C LYS A 301 7.93 -5.08 30.55
N ARG A 302 6.79 -5.76 30.35
CA ARG A 302 6.58 -7.13 30.86
C ARG A 302 7.03 -8.20 29.88
N GLY A 303 7.51 -7.82 28.68
CA GLY A 303 7.79 -8.75 27.59
C GLY A 303 6.55 -9.41 27.00
N GLU A 304 5.38 -8.74 27.12
CA GLU A 304 4.07 -9.24 26.68
C GLU A 304 3.56 -8.46 25.48
N ASP A 305 2.93 -9.16 24.52
CA ASP A 305 2.18 -8.50 23.44
C ASP A 305 0.84 -7.96 23.98
N HIS A 306 0.66 -6.64 23.97
CA HIS A 306 -0.60 -6.01 24.41
C HIS A 306 -1.73 -6.13 23.36
N ILE A 307 -1.38 -6.19 22.08
CA ILE A 307 -2.34 -6.22 20.96
C ILE A 307 -2.32 -7.62 20.33
N GLY A 308 -3.48 -8.28 20.26
CA GLY A 308 -3.65 -9.55 19.54
C GLY A 308 -3.76 -10.81 20.40
N ARG A 309 -3.78 -10.71 21.73
CA ARG A 309 -4.19 -11.84 22.55
C ARG A 309 -5.61 -12.27 22.16
N LYS A 310 -5.78 -13.55 21.81
CA LYS A 310 -7.11 -14.20 21.87
C LYS A 310 -7.43 -14.30 23.38
N GLU A 311 -8.54 -13.68 23.82
CA GLU A 311 -9.10 -14.04 25.11
C GLU A 311 -9.44 -15.54 25.03
N GLU A 312 -8.74 -16.37 25.77
CA GLU A 312 -9.16 -17.72 26.04
C GLU A 312 -10.42 -17.61 26.91
N HIS A 313 -11.57 -17.62 26.27
CA HIS A 313 -12.81 -17.85 26.98
C HIS A 313 -12.80 -19.32 27.41
N GLY A 314 -12.54 -19.53 28.73
CA GLY A 314 -12.71 -20.78 29.45
C GLY A 314 -14.18 -21.24 29.51
#